data_c9ade77d3879a933cc44519a29207614
#
_entry.id   c9ade77d3879a933cc44519a29207614
#
_cell.length_a   1.000
_cell.length_b   1.000
_cell.length_c   1.000
_cell.angle_alpha   90.00
_cell.angle_beta   90.00
_cell.angle_gamma   90.00
#
_symmetry.space_group_name_H-M   'P 1'
#
loop_
_entity.id
_entity.type
_entity.pdbx_description
1 polymer ?
#
loop_
_entity_poly.entity_id
_entity_poly.type
_entity_poly.pdbx_seq_one_letter_code
_entity_poly.pdbx_strand_id
1 'polypeptide(L)'
;MGAPDFWDDPDAAQKTAQAVTQLKDEVEIVHNLEQRLDDLEVMVELALEEPESGMEEEIASGLETAKAEIEHLELGMLLNGEYDANNAILTLHAGAGGTEAQDWTSMLLRMFTRYAERQGFAIEMLDYLPGDEAGVKSATLQINGHNAYGYLRSEKGVHRLVRISPFDANARRHTSFAAVDVMPELDDTVDIKIDPSDLKVDTYRASGAGGQHVNKTSSAVRMTHLPTGIIVQCQNERSQIQNRERCLQLLRAKLYEYERAKQEALKNDIAGDYQDIEWGSQIRSYVFQPYKMVKDHRTGAETGNVQTVMDGGLDMFIEAYLRSQQKKI
;
A
#
# COMPACT_ATOMS: atom_id res chain seq x y z
N MET A 1 19.41 -16.68 -10.85
CA MET A 1 20.38 -16.69 -9.73
C MET A 1 21.69 -17.45 -10.05
N GLY A 2 21.71 -18.38 -11.00
CA GLY A 2 22.91 -19.15 -11.37
C GLY A 2 23.79 -18.51 -12.46
N ALA A 3 23.44 -17.37 -13.02
CA ALA A 3 24.26 -16.68 -14.01
C ALA A 3 25.48 -16.02 -13.36
N PRO A 4 26.69 -16.06 -13.99
CA PRO A 4 27.92 -15.54 -13.37
C PRO A 4 27.88 -14.04 -13.06
N ASP A 5 27.10 -13.27 -13.82
CA ASP A 5 26.90 -11.83 -13.77
C ASP A 5 25.66 -11.39 -12.96
N PHE A 6 24.96 -12.34 -12.31
CA PHE A 6 23.74 -12.04 -11.54
C PHE A 6 23.97 -11.07 -10.36
N TRP A 7 25.15 -11.10 -9.76
CA TRP A 7 25.53 -10.30 -8.60
C TRP A 7 26.23 -8.99 -8.94
N ASP A 8 26.41 -8.68 -10.24
CA ASP A 8 27.07 -7.43 -10.67
C ASP A 8 26.17 -6.21 -10.45
N ASP A 9 24.84 -6.39 -10.39
CA ASP A 9 23.88 -5.37 -9.98
C ASP A 9 23.15 -5.85 -8.69
N PRO A 10 23.59 -5.38 -7.51
CA PRO A 10 23.04 -5.83 -6.22
C PRO A 10 21.53 -5.54 -6.08
N ASP A 11 21.05 -4.39 -6.60
CA ASP A 11 19.64 -3.98 -6.47
C ASP A 11 18.73 -4.86 -7.35
N ALA A 12 19.13 -5.14 -8.59
CA ALA A 12 18.43 -6.06 -9.46
C ALA A 12 18.45 -7.49 -8.93
N ALA A 13 19.59 -7.93 -8.37
CA ALA A 13 19.74 -9.24 -7.75
C ALA A 13 18.83 -9.39 -6.52
N GLN A 14 18.75 -8.36 -5.67
CA GLN A 14 17.88 -8.35 -4.49
C GLN A 14 16.39 -8.42 -4.89
N LYS A 15 15.96 -7.60 -5.85
CA LYS A 15 14.56 -7.63 -6.37
C LYS A 15 14.20 -9.00 -6.93
N THR A 16 15.11 -9.60 -7.72
CA THR A 16 14.89 -10.95 -8.28
C THR A 16 14.85 -12.00 -7.17
N ALA A 17 15.72 -11.90 -6.15
CA ALA A 17 15.74 -12.83 -5.02
C ALA A 17 14.43 -12.75 -4.22
N GLN A 18 13.92 -11.54 -3.97
CA GLN A 18 12.64 -11.32 -3.31
C GLN A 18 11.48 -11.93 -4.11
N ALA A 19 11.42 -11.66 -5.42
CA ALA A 19 10.40 -12.24 -6.29
C ALA A 19 10.42 -13.76 -6.31
N VAL A 20 11.62 -14.38 -6.34
CA VAL A 20 11.75 -15.86 -6.28
C VAL A 20 11.31 -16.40 -4.94
N THR A 21 11.63 -15.73 -3.82
CA THR A 21 11.18 -16.14 -2.49
C THR A 21 9.67 -16.10 -2.41
N GLN A 22 9.06 -15.01 -2.85
CA GLN A 22 7.61 -14.84 -2.89
C GLN A 22 6.91 -15.94 -3.69
N LEU A 23 7.38 -16.22 -4.92
CA LEU A 23 6.81 -17.30 -5.75
C LEU A 23 6.98 -18.68 -5.12
N LYS A 24 8.07 -18.92 -4.38
CA LYS A 24 8.27 -20.17 -3.65
C LYS A 24 7.28 -20.30 -2.50
N ASP A 25 7.07 -19.21 -1.75
CA ASP A 25 6.13 -19.20 -0.63
C ASP A 25 4.68 -19.45 -1.13
N GLU A 26 4.29 -18.87 -2.27
CA GLU A 26 2.99 -19.14 -2.91
C GLU A 26 2.82 -20.60 -3.33
N VAL A 27 3.85 -21.20 -3.94
CA VAL A 27 3.83 -22.63 -4.34
C VAL A 27 3.80 -23.53 -3.11
N GLU A 28 4.55 -23.19 -2.05
CA GLU A 28 4.61 -23.97 -0.81
C GLU A 28 3.25 -23.97 -0.08
N ILE A 29 2.53 -22.84 -0.07
CA ILE A 29 1.17 -22.76 0.51
C ILE A 29 0.23 -23.75 -0.19
N VAL A 30 0.24 -23.78 -1.53
CA VAL A 30 -0.62 -24.69 -2.31
C VAL A 30 -0.23 -26.14 -2.03
N HIS A 31 1.07 -26.45 -2.02
CA HIS A 31 1.54 -27.81 -1.76
C HIS A 31 1.21 -28.31 -0.35
N ASN A 32 1.34 -27.44 0.66
CA ASN A 32 0.96 -27.78 2.03
C ASN A 32 -0.56 -28.03 2.16
N LEU A 33 -1.37 -27.26 1.42
CA LEU A 33 -2.81 -27.47 1.38
C LEU A 33 -3.18 -28.79 0.71
N GLU A 34 -2.54 -29.15 -0.41
CA GLU A 34 -2.71 -30.46 -1.08
C GLU A 34 -2.38 -31.60 -0.12
N GLN A 35 -1.22 -31.55 0.55
CA GLN A 35 -0.83 -32.58 1.53
C GLN A 35 -1.86 -32.71 2.66
N ARG A 36 -2.37 -31.60 3.18
CA ARG A 36 -3.38 -31.62 4.25
C ARG A 36 -4.70 -32.23 3.78
N LEU A 37 -5.11 -31.98 2.54
CA LEU A 37 -6.30 -32.60 1.96
C LEU A 37 -6.12 -34.12 1.78
N ASP A 38 -4.94 -34.55 1.30
CA ASP A 38 -4.58 -35.96 1.18
C ASP A 38 -4.59 -36.66 2.56
N ASP A 39 -4.03 -36.02 3.60
CA ASP A 39 -4.03 -36.54 4.97
C ASP A 39 -5.49 -36.67 5.51
N LEU A 40 -6.33 -35.66 5.25
CA LEU A 40 -7.75 -35.70 5.64
C LEU A 40 -8.52 -36.82 4.90
N GLU A 41 -8.23 -37.07 3.61
CA GLU A 41 -8.82 -38.16 2.84
C GLU A 41 -8.49 -39.52 3.48
N VAL A 42 -7.23 -39.71 3.84
CA VAL A 42 -6.77 -40.96 4.55
C VAL A 42 -7.48 -41.08 5.91
N MET A 43 -7.61 -39.99 6.66
CA MET A 43 -8.32 -40.02 7.96
C MET A 43 -9.80 -40.39 7.80
N VAL A 44 -10.47 -39.89 6.75
CA VAL A 44 -11.86 -40.25 6.43
C VAL A 44 -11.97 -41.74 6.08
N GLU A 45 -11.05 -42.29 5.27
CA GLU A 45 -11.03 -43.72 4.93
C GLU A 45 -10.87 -44.58 6.19
N LEU A 46 -9.92 -44.25 7.08
CA LEU A 46 -9.72 -44.96 8.35
C LEU A 46 -10.95 -44.88 9.27
N ALA A 47 -11.60 -43.70 9.35
CA ALA A 47 -12.79 -43.54 10.17
C ALA A 47 -14.01 -44.33 9.62
N LEU A 48 -14.07 -44.56 8.29
CA LEU A 48 -15.06 -45.45 7.68
C LEU A 48 -14.83 -46.94 7.96
N GLU A 49 -13.54 -47.34 8.07
CA GLU A 49 -13.16 -48.70 8.43
C GLU A 49 -13.37 -48.98 9.93
N GLU A 50 -13.08 -47.99 10.79
CA GLU A 50 -13.20 -48.10 12.24
C GLU A 50 -14.12 -46.96 12.80
N PRO A 51 -15.47 -47.11 12.76
CA PRO A 51 -16.38 -46.06 13.20
C PRO A 51 -16.32 -45.69 14.68
N GLU A 52 -15.70 -46.50 15.51
CA GLU A 52 -15.47 -46.22 16.95
C GLU A 52 -14.16 -45.47 17.24
N SER A 53 -13.39 -45.08 16.20
CA SER A 53 -12.06 -44.44 16.35
C SER A 53 -12.11 -43.03 16.97
N GLY A 54 -13.26 -42.36 16.96
CA GLY A 54 -13.44 -41.02 17.53
C GLY A 54 -12.74 -39.89 16.71
N MET A 55 -12.35 -40.15 15.45
CA MET A 55 -11.67 -39.18 14.59
C MET A 55 -12.59 -38.10 13.98
N GLU A 56 -13.90 -38.17 14.21
CA GLU A 56 -14.87 -37.26 13.57
C GLU A 56 -14.62 -35.78 13.91
N GLU A 57 -14.24 -35.45 15.16
CA GLU A 57 -13.96 -34.09 15.59
C GLU A 57 -12.67 -33.56 14.95
N GLU A 58 -11.63 -34.40 14.80
CA GLU A 58 -10.37 -34.04 14.19
C GLU A 58 -10.52 -33.80 12.68
N ILE A 59 -11.27 -34.66 11.99
CA ILE A 59 -11.62 -34.50 10.57
C ILE A 59 -12.42 -33.23 10.37
N ALA A 60 -13.45 -32.96 11.19
CA ALA A 60 -14.25 -31.76 11.09
C ALA A 60 -13.42 -30.50 11.29
N SER A 61 -12.53 -30.46 12.29
CA SER A 61 -11.63 -29.34 12.54
C SER A 61 -10.62 -29.14 11.40
N GLY A 62 -10.09 -30.26 10.84
CA GLY A 62 -9.16 -30.21 9.71
C GLY A 62 -9.84 -29.67 8.45
N LEU A 63 -11.07 -30.07 8.17
CA LEU A 63 -11.85 -29.56 7.04
C LEU A 63 -12.15 -28.05 7.17
N GLU A 64 -12.55 -27.59 8.35
CA GLU A 64 -12.79 -26.15 8.58
C GLU A 64 -11.49 -25.34 8.39
N THR A 65 -10.34 -25.87 8.82
CA THR A 65 -9.04 -25.22 8.63
C THR A 65 -8.66 -25.16 7.14
N ALA A 66 -8.78 -26.29 6.43
CA ALA A 66 -8.49 -26.34 4.99
C ALA A 66 -9.40 -25.41 4.19
N LYS A 67 -10.70 -25.34 4.55
CA LYS A 67 -11.65 -24.42 3.94
C LYS A 67 -11.26 -22.97 4.14
N ALA A 68 -10.86 -22.58 5.36
CA ALA A 68 -10.42 -21.21 5.64
C ALA A 68 -9.14 -20.84 4.85
N GLU A 69 -8.22 -21.79 4.66
CA GLU A 69 -7.03 -21.60 3.84
C GLU A 69 -7.35 -21.44 2.36
N ILE A 70 -8.29 -22.24 1.83
CA ILE A 70 -8.77 -22.10 0.44
C ILE A 70 -9.42 -20.72 0.23
N GLU A 71 -10.30 -20.31 1.14
CA GLU A 71 -10.94 -19.00 1.08
C GLU A 71 -9.92 -17.86 1.10
N HIS A 72 -8.84 -18.00 1.89
CA HIS A 72 -7.75 -17.03 1.90
C HIS A 72 -6.96 -17.00 0.59
N LEU A 73 -6.66 -18.16 -0.01
CA LEU A 73 -6.01 -18.24 -1.33
C LEU A 73 -6.89 -17.64 -2.43
N GLU A 74 -8.19 -17.95 -2.44
CA GLU A 74 -9.14 -17.35 -3.38
C GLU A 74 -9.15 -15.82 -3.30
N LEU A 75 -9.09 -15.26 -2.08
CA LEU A 75 -8.97 -13.81 -1.88
C LEU A 75 -7.68 -13.24 -2.45
N GLY A 76 -6.56 -13.94 -2.28
CA GLY A 76 -5.28 -13.57 -2.88
C GLY A 76 -5.36 -13.47 -4.41
N MET A 77 -6.10 -14.39 -5.05
CA MET A 77 -6.31 -14.39 -6.51
C MET A 77 -7.15 -13.20 -7.03
N LEU A 78 -7.89 -12.52 -6.14
CA LEU A 78 -8.65 -11.30 -6.48
C LEU A 78 -7.76 -10.05 -6.53
N LEU A 79 -6.52 -10.14 -6.05
CA LEU A 79 -5.57 -9.05 -5.97
C LEU A 79 -4.72 -9.00 -7.26
N ASN A 80 -5.25 -8.32 -8.30
CA ASN A 80 -4.62 -8.20 -9.61
C ASN A 80 -4.16 -6.77 -9.93
N GLY A 81 -4.22 -5.85 -8.99
CA GLY A 81 -3.76 -4.47 -9.17
C GLY A 81 -2.23 -4.40 -9.17
N GLU A 82 -1.67 -3.45 -9.91
CA GLU A 82 -0.22 -3.23 -10.07
C GLU A 82 0.52 -3.12 -8.73
N TYR A 83 -0.14 -2.55 -7.71
CA TYR A 83 0.44 -2.31 -6.38
C TYR A 83 -0.12 -3.22 -5.29
N ASP A 84 -1.02 -4.15 -5.62
CA ASP A 84 -1.70 -4.98 -4.61
C ASP A 84 -0.73 -5.81 -3.76
N ALA A 85 0.39 -6.24 -4.33
CA ALA A 85 1.43 -7.01 -3.64
C ALA A 85 2.28 -6.19 -2.65
N ASN A 86 2.19 -4.85 -2.71
CA ASN A 86 3.03 -3.96 -1.92
C ASN A 86 2.63 -3.91 -0.44
N ASN A 87 3.56 -3.42 0.38
CA ASN A 87 3.27 -2.96 1.73
C ASN A 87 2.29 -1.78 1.69
N ALA A 88 1.57 -1.55 2.79
CA ALA A 88 0.60 -0.47 2.89
C ALA A 88 1.06 0.63 3.85
N ILE A 89 0.80 1.89 3.48
CA ILE A 89 0.85 3.04 4.37
C ILE A 89 -0.59 3.43 4.67
N LEU A 90 -1.01 3.23 5.92
CA LEU A 90 -2.36 3.50 6.39
C LEU A 90 -2.34 4.75 7.27
N THR A 91 -3.09 5.79 6.88
CA THR A 91 -3.20 7.04 7.62
C THR A 91 -4.64 7.26 8.10
N LEU A 92 -4.76 7.59 9.37
CA LEU A 92 -6.02 7.85 10.05
C LEU A 92 -6.12 9.33 10.40
N HIS A 93 -7.26 9.95 10.13
CA HIS A 93 -7.55 11.33 10.49
C HIS A 93 -8.89 11.46 11.19
N ALA A 94 -8.91 12.16 12.32
CA ALA A 94 -10.15 12.52 12.99
C ALA A 94 -10.95 13.52 12.12
N GLY A 95 -12.21 13.18 11.86
CA GLY A 95 -13.13 14.05 11.12
C GLY A 95 -13.99 14.92 12.04
N ALA A 96 -15.21 15.25 11.57
CA ALA A 96 -16.17 16.02 12.33
C ALA A 96 -16.62 15.27 13.60
N GLY A 97 -16.60 15.93 14.77
CA GLY A 97 -17.04 15.34 16.05
C GLY A 97 -16.17 15.71 17.26
N GLY A 98 -15.12 16.52 17.08
CA GLY A 98 -14.26 16.98 18.19
C GLY A 98 -13.59 15.80 18.93
N THR A 99 -13.61 15.82 20.28
CA THR A 99 -13.02 14.77 21.14
C THR A 99 -13.56 13.37 20.82
N GLU A 100 -14.85 13.25 20.47
CA GLU A 100 -15.46 12.00 20.01
C GLU A 100 -14.84 11.42 18.73
N ALA A 101 -14.53 12.28 17.76
CA ALA A 101 -13.88 11.85 16.51
C ALA A 101 -12.43 11.43 16.75
N GLN A 102 -11.73 12.07 17.67
CA GLN A 102 -10.38 11.70 18.08
C GLN A 102 -10.35 10.36 18.82
N ASP A 103 -11.34 10.09 19.67
CA ASP A 103 -11.48 8.79 20.33
C ASP A 103 -11.86 7.69 19.32
N TRP A 104 -12.76 8.01 18.38
CA TRP A 104 -13.09 7.09 17.29
C TRP A 104 -11.86 6.72 16.45
N THR A 105 -11.01 7.69 16.13
CA THR A 105 -9.75 7.45 15.40
C THR A 105 -8.83 6.53 16.18
N SER A 106 -8.74 6.67 17.50
CA SER A 106 -7.99 5.75 18.37
C SER A 106 -8.56 4.33 18.34
N MET A 107 -9.89 4.19 18.34
CA MET A 107 -10.55 2.88 18.22
C MET A 107 -10.27 2.22 16.87
N LEU A 108 -10.29 2.98 15.77
CA LEU A 108 -9.93 2.49 14.44
C LEU A 108 -8.44 2.10 14.36
N LEU A 109 -7.56 2.90 14.93
CA LEU A 109 -6.13 2.59 15.02
C LEU A 109 -5.91 1.22 15.67
N ARG A 110 -6.55 0.97 16.81
CA ARG A 110 -6.51 -0.34 17.47
C ARG A 110 -7.10 -1.45 16.61
N MET A 111 -8.21 -1.21 15.93
CA MET A 111 -8.86 -2.18 15.05
C MET A 111 -7.93 -2.61 13.90
N PHE A 112 -7.31 -1.66 13.21
CA PHE A 112 -6.39 -1.97 12.10
C PHE A 112 -5.08 -2.59 12.59
N THR A 113 -4.56 -2.19 13.74
CA THR A 113 -3.40 -2.85 14.37
C THR A 113 -3.71 -4.31 14.64
N ARG A 114 -4.85 -4.62 15.24
CA ARG A 114 -5.26 -6.02 15.52
C ARG A 114 -5.52 -6.83 14.24
N TYR A 115 -6.08 -6.19 13.22
CA TYR A 115 -6.22 -6.84 11.92
C TYR A 115 -4.87 -7.22 11.35
N ALA A 116 -3.92 -6.30 11.32
CA ALA A 116 -2.58 -6.54 10.80
C ALA A 116 -1.84 -7.64 11.60
N GLU A 117 -1.95 -7.62 12.94
CA GLU A 117 -1.40 -8.68 13.81
C GLU A 117 -2.01 -10.06 13.50
N ARG A 118 -3.33 -10.14 13.27
CA ARG A 118 -4.02 -11.39 12.91
C ARG A 118 -3.59 -11.93 11.55
N GLN A 119 -3.29 -11.04 10.60
CA GLN A 119 -2.77 -11.41 9.28
C GLN A 119 -1.27 -11.73 9.28
N GLY A 120 -0.59 -11.59 10.43
CA GLY A 120 0.86 -11.79 10.56
C GLY A 120 1.69 -10.68 9.92
N PHE A 121 1.10 -9.50 9.67
CA PHE A 121 1.83 -8.35 9.12
C PHE A 121 2.66 -7.65 10.20
N ALA A 122 3.85 -7.20 9.84
CA ALA A 122 4.66 -6.36 10.72
C ALA A 122 4.17 -4.90 10.64
N ILE A 123 4.11 -4.23 11.80
CA ILE A 123 3.56 -2.87 11.91
C ILE A 123 4.63 -1.94 12.43
N GLU A 124 4.78 -0.80 11.77
CA GLU A 124 5.63 0.30 12.22
C GLU A 124 4.80 1.60 12.32
N MET A 125 4.90 2.30 13.44
CA MET A 125 4.26 3.60 13.63
C MET A 125 5.17 4.68 13.03
N LEU A 126 4.75 5.30 11.92
CA LEU A 126 5.52 6.36 11.26
C LEU A 126 5.24 7.74 11.87
N ASP A 127 3.97 8.02 12.20
CA ASP A 127 3.56 9.29 12.80
C ASP A 127 2.40 9.08 13.77
N TYR A 128 2.36 9.90 14.82
CA TYR A 128 1.31 9.85 15.82
C TYR A 128 1.08 11.22 16.44
N LEU A 129 -0.07 11.81 16.17
CA LEU A 129 -0.49 13.08 16.72
C LEU A 129 -1.64 12.85 17.73
N PRO A 130 -1.39 12.98 19.04
CA PRO A 130 -2.42 12.77 20.06
C PRO A 130 -3.54 13.82 19.96
N GLY A 131 -4.71 13.47 20.46
CA GLY A 131 -5.81 14.38 20.65
C GLY A 131 -5.54 15.39 21.78
N ASP A 132 -6.28 16.51 21.78
CA ASP A 132 -6.07 17.57 22.78
C ASP A 132 -6.51 17.13 24.18
N GLU A 133 -7.60 16.36 24.29
CA GLU A 133 -8.19 15.89 25.56
C GLU A 133 -8.17 14.36 25.64
N ALA A 134 -8.44 13.69 24.52
CA ALA A 134 -8.46 12.22 24.42
C ALA A 134 -8.29 11.77 22.97
N GLY A 135 -7.91 10.49 22.78
CA GLY A 135 -7.84 9.87 21.47
C GLY A 135 -6.68 10.36 20.62
N VAL A 136 -6.84 10.31 19.30
CA VAL A 136 -5.81 10.57 18.28
C VAL A 136 -6.35 11.51 17.23
N LYS A 137 -5.62 12.59 16.90
CA LYS A 137 -5.95 13.48 15.76
C LYS A 137 -5.59 12.84 14.43
N SER A 138 -4.39 12.30 14.35
CA SER A 138 -3.91 11.54 13.21
C SER A 138 -2.89 10.50 13.61
N ALA A 139 -2.83 9.41 12.87
CA ALA A 139 -1.80 8.40 13.00
C ALA A 139 -1.48 7.80 11.63
N THR A 140 -0.21 7.50 11.39
CA THR A 140 0.25 6.84 10.17
C THR A 140 1.00 5.58 10.53
N LEU A 141 0.53 4.46 9.99
CA LEU A 141 1.13 3.13 10.13
C LEU A 141 1.72 2.69 8.81
N GLN A 142 2.91 2.11 8.85
CA GLN A 142 3.42 1.26 7.80
C GLN A 142 3.10 -0.19 8.16
N ILE A 143 2.45 -0.90 7.25
CA ILE A 143 2.02 -2.28 7.42
C ILE A 143 2.75 -3.12 6.38
N ASN A 144 3.72 -3.90 6.85
CA ASN A 144 4.64 -4.68 6.02
C ASN A 144 4.16 -6.13 5.95
N GLY A 145 3.82 -6.56 4.75
CA GLY A 145 3.36 -7.92 4.49
C GLY A 145 2.93 -8.10 3.04
N HIS A 146 2.95 -9.34 2.58
CA HIS A 146 2.52 -9.67 1.24
C HIS A 146 1.05 -9.32 1.04
N ASN A 147 0.73 -8.57 -0.01
CA ASN A 147 -0.61 -8.09 -0.34
C ASN A 147 -1.24 -7.14 0.72
N ALA A 148 -0.46 -6.56 1.63
CA ALA A 148 -1.00 -5.68 2.66
C ALA A 148 -1.79 -4.52 2.08
N TYR A 149 -1.27 -3.86 1.03
CA TYR A 149 -2.01 -2.80 0.33
C TYR A 149 -3.26 -3.35 -0.37
N GLY A 150 -3.17 -4.47 -1.05
CA GLY A 150 -4.28 -5.08 -1.79
C GLY A 150 -5.51 -5.34 -0.91
N TYR A 151 -5.30 -5.83 0.31
CA TYR A 151 -6.38 -6.02 1.29
C TYR A 151 -6.87 -4.69 1.87
N LEU A 152 -5.95 -3.84 2.34
CA LEU A 152 -6.28 -2.63 3.10
C LEU A 152 -6.83 -1.50 2.24
N ARG A 153 -6.58 -1.46 0.91
CA ARG A 153 -7.20 -0.48 0.01
C ARG A 153 -8.73 -0.49 0.05
N SER A 154 -9.32 -1.63 0.43
CA SER A 154 -10.76 -1.76 0.64
C SER A 154 -11.27 -0.91 1.80
N GLU A 155 -10.42 -0.55 2.76
CA GLU A 155 -10.75 0.21 3.96
C GLU A 155 -10.59 1.74 3.77
N LYS A 156 -10.10 2.18 2.61
CA LYS A 156 -9.95 3.59 2.28
C LYS A 156 -11.31 4.28 2.20
N GLY A 157 -11.48 5.35 2.98
CA GLY A 157 -12.68 6.18 3.00
C GLY A 157 -13.09 6.62 4.39
N VAL A 158 -14.33 7.10 4.52
CA VAL A 158 -14.86 7.63 5.77
C VAL A 158 -15.58 6.54 6.57
N HIS A 159 -15.21 6.40 7.84
CA HIS A 159 -15.81 5.48 8.80
C HIS A 159 -16.66 6.24 9.81
N ARG A 160 -17.94 5.89 9.91
CA ARG A 160 -18.93 6.55 10.76
C ARG A 160 -19.20 5.73 12.02
N LEU A 161 -19.05 6.36 13.20
CA LEU A 161 -19.44 5.80 14.48
C LEU A 161 -20.76 6.40 14.97
N VAL A 162 -21.63 5.55 15.53
CA VAL A 162 -22.84 5.98 16.25
C VAL A 162 -22.86 5.26 17.59
N ARG A 163 -22.67 6.03 18.69
CA ARG A 163 -22.69 5.50 20.05
C ARG A 163 -23.20 6.53 21.08
N ILE A 164 -23.48 6.08 22.28
CA ILE A 164 -23.65 6.98 23.44
C ILE A 164 -22.26 7.49 23.80
N SER A 165 -22.09 8.82 23.86
CA SER A 165 -20.81 9.44 24.14
C SER A 165 -20.35 9.20 25.58
N PRO A 166 -19.12 8.70 25.80
CA PRO A 166 -18.53 8.66 27.14
C PRO A 166 -18.11 10.05 27.65
N PHE A 167 -18.05 11.06 26.78
CA PHE A 167 -17.64 12.43 27.08
C PHE A 167 -18.84 13.36 27.33
N ASP A 168 -20.07 12.93 27.02
CA ASP A 168 -21.29 13.70 27.27
C ASP A 168 -21.95 13.31 28.59
N ALA A 169 -21.95 14.24 29.56
CA ALA A 169 -22.58 14.04 30.86
C ALA A 169 -24.08 13.69 30.77
N ASN A 170 -24.76 14.02 29.67
CA ASN A 170 -26.18 13.68 29.43
C ASN A 170 -26.38 12.32 28.76
N ALA A 171 -25.31 11.57 28.53
CA ALA A 171 -25.34 10.25 27.85
C ALA A 171 -26.11 10.27 26.52
N ARG A 172 -26.02 11.34 25.75
CA ARG A 172 -26.66 11.45 24.44
C ARG A 172 -25.92 10.65 23.39
N ARG A 173 -26.65 10.22 22.38
CA ARG A 173 -26.11 9.54 21.22
C ARG A 173 -25.43 10.54 20.28
N HIS A 174 -24.16 10.30 19.97
CA HIS A 174 -23.37 11.11 19.05
C HIS A 174 -23.00 10.32 17.80
N THR A 175 -22.74 11.07 16.74
CA THR A 175 -22.21 10.56 15.47
C THR A 175 -20.86 11.19 15.22
N SER A 176 -19.84 10.39 14.96
CA SER A 176 -18.47 10.85 14.71
C SER A 176 -17.93 10.21 13.45
N PHE A 177 -17.02 10.89 12.80
CA PHE A 177 -16.40 10.47 11.56
C PHE A 177 -14.89 10.45 11.70
N ALA A 178 -14.27 9.47 11.06
CA ALA A 178 -12.83 9.42 10.85
C ALA A 178 -12.54 8.96 9.43
N ALA A 179 -11.53 9.54 8.82
CA ALA A 179 -11.06 9.13 7.50
C ALA A 179 -9.90 8.15 7.64
N VAL A 180 -9.92 7.15 6.79
CA VAL A 180 -8.83 6.19 6.58
C VAL A 180 -8.33 6.39 5.17
N ASP A 181 -7.06 6.71 5.02
CA ASP A 181 -6.36 6.72 3.74
C ASP A 181 -5.40 5.55 3.68
N VAL A 182 -5.31 4.91 2.52
CA VAL A 182 -4.42 3.77 2.29
C VAL A 182 -3.70 4.00 0.98
N MET A 183 -2.36 3.95 1.06
CA MET A 183 -1.47 4.09 -0.08
C MET A 183 -0.51 2.90 -0.13
N PRO A 184 -0.07 2.47 -1.33
CA PRO A 184 0.99 1.49 -1.43
C PRO A 184 2.33 2.14 -1.04
N GLU A 185 3.22 1.36 -0.42
CA GLU A 185 4.62 1.75 -0.30
C GLU A 185 5.25 1.70 -1.70
N LEU A 186 5.70 2.84 -2.18
CA LEU A 186 6.41 2.97 -3.45
C LEU A 186 7.91 3.16 -3.17
N ASP A 187 8.76 2.53 -4.00
CA ASP A 187 10.21 2.75 -3.96
C ASP A 187 10.50 4.23 -4.27
N ASP A 188 10.91 4.98 -3.25
CA ASP A 188 11.28 6.41 -3.39
C ASP A 188 12.70 6.61 -3.94
N THR A 189 13.43 5.54 -4.26
CA THR A 189 14.79 5.62 -4.81
C THR A 189 14.76 6.00 -6.29
N VAL A 190 14.90 7.30 -6.54
CA VAL A 190 15.12 7.82 -7.89
C VAL A 190 16.60 7.63 -8.25
N ASP A 191 16.97 6.45 -8.76
CA ASP A 191 18.30 6.22 -9.32
C ASP A 191 18.32 6.65 -10.80
N ILE A 192 19.01 7.77 -11.06
CA ILE A 192 19.11 8.31 -12.42
C ILE A 192 20.31 7.71 -13.11
N LYS A 193 20.10 6.63 -13.84
CA LYS A 193 21.08 6.08 -14.79
C LYS A 193 20.91 6.79 -16.13
N ILE A 194 21.93 7.59 -16.51
CA ILE A 194 21.96 8.26 -17.81
C ILE A 194 22.79 7.39 -18.76
N ASP A 195 22.15 6.78 -19.75
CA ASP A 195 22.85 6.07 -20.81
C ASP A 195 23.45 7.11 -21.77
N PRO A 196 24.74 7.01 -22.10
CA PRO A 196 25.36 7.88 -23.11
C PRO A 196 24.69 7.83 -24.47
N SER A 197 24.03 6.74 -24.85
CA SER A 197 23.29 6.59 -26.10
C SER A 197 22.01 7.44 -26.15
N ASP A 198 21.44 7.79 -25.01
CA ASP A 198 20.27 8.63 -24.88
C ASP A 198 20.59 10.14 -24.90
N LEU A 199 21.87 10.48 -25.00
CA LEU A 199 22.33 11.85 -24.99
C LEU A 199 22.70 12.34 -26.38
N LYS A 200 21.99 13.36 -26.87
CA LYS A 200 22.44 14.16 -27.98
C LYS A 200 23.26 15.34 -27.46
N VAL A 201 24.53 15.41 -27.84
CA VAL A 201 25.46 16.47 -27.41
C VAL A 201 25.80 17.35 -28.61
N ASP A 202 25.41 18.62 -28.54
CA ASP A 202 25.72 19.63 -29.55
C ASP A 202 26.68 20.67 -28.97
N THR A 203 27.73 21.03 -29.74
CA THR A 203 28.66 22.09 -29.36
C THR A 203 28.46 23.31 -30.23
N TYR A 204 28.50 24.48 -29.63
CA TYR A 204 28.31 25.75 -30.34
C TYR A 204 29.20 26.84 -29.79
N ARG A 205 29.25 27.97 -30.50
CA ARG A 205 30.07 29.12 -30.08
C ARG A 205 29.34 29.89 -28.96
N ALA A 206 30.00 30.10 -27.85
CA ALA A 206 29.44 30.90 -26.76
C ALA A 206 29.16 32.33 -27.26
N SER A 207 28.01 32.88 -26.92
CA SER A 207 27.65 34.28 -27.19
C SER A 207 27.69 35.06 -25.88
N GLY A 208 28.49 36.11 -25.78
CA GLY A 208 28.61 36.94 -24.59
C GLY A 208 29.72 37.98 -24.66
N ALA A 209 29.77 38.87 -23.69
CA ALA A 209 30.84 39.88 -23.54
C ALA A 209 32.16 39.20 -23.14
N GLY A 210 32.97 38.84 -24.13
CA GLY A 210 34.30 38.21 -23.97
C GLY A 210 35.22 38.53 -25.12
N GLY A 211 36.55 38.48 -24.89
CA GLY A 211 37.57 38.79 -25.90
C GLY A 211 37.56 37.81 -27.09
N GLN A 212 38.49 38.05 -28.09
CA GLN A 212 38.57 37.30 -29.35
C GLN A 212 38.58 35.77 -29.21
N HIS A 213 38.94 35.22 -28.05
CA HIS A 213 39.04 33.79 -27.82
C HIS A 213 37.65 33.14 -27.61
N VAL A 214 36.71 33.83 -26.94
CA VAL A 214 35.35 33.35 -26.66
C VAL A 214 34.52 33.22 -27.95
N ASN A 215 34.79 34.13 -28.92
CA ASN A 215 34.03 34.16 -30.19
C ASN A 215 34.56 33.21 -31.26
N LYS A 216 35.75 32.59 -31.06
CA LYS A 216 36.41 31.71 -32.02
C LYS A 216 36.29 30.22 -31.71
N THR A 217 36.11 29.85 -30.43
CA THR A 217 36.07 28.47 -29.98
C THR A 217 34.66 28.01 -29.64
N SER A 218 34.29 26.81 -30.13
CA SER A 218 32.97 26.17 -29.81
C SER A 218 33.03 25.51 -28.43
N SER A 219 33.18 26.34 -27.37
CA SER A 219 33.27 25.84 -25.98
C SER A 219 31.93 25.59 -25.31
N ALA A 220 30.86 26.18 -25.80
CA ALA A 220 29.50 25.96 -25.26
C ALA A 220 28.98 24.59 -25.63
N VAL A 221 28.33 23.93 -24.66
CA VAL A 221 27.76 22.59 -24.80
C VAL A 221 26.25 22.63 -24.53
N ARG A 222 25.48 21.97 -25.38
CA ARG A 222 24.07 21.69 -25.19
C ARG A 222 23.89 20.19 -25.17
N MET A 223 23.17 19.69 -24.18
CA MET A 223 22.79 18.28 -24.10
C MET A 223 21.27 18.16 -24.13
N THR A 224 20.80 17.22 -24.92
CA THR A 224 19.37 16.85 -24.99
C THR A 224 19.27 15.38 -24.60
N HIS A 225 18.46 15.10 -23.57
CA HIS A 225 18.11 13.75 -23.23
C HIS A 225 16.94 13.30 -24.10
N LEU A 226 17.20 12.37 -25.02
CA LEU A 226 16.25 11.97 -26.07
C LEU A 226 14.92 11.42 -25.53
N PRO A 227 14.91 10.53 -24.49
CA PRO A 227 13.66 9.96 -23.98
C PRO A 227 12.71 11.00 -23.34
N THR A 228 13.25 11.98 -22.58
CA THR A 228 12.44 12.98 -21.87
C THR A 228 12.34 14.32 -22.58
N GLY A 229 13.16 14.55 -23.62
CA GLY A 229 13.24 15.83 -24.31
C GLY A 229 13.84 16.97 -23.49
N ILE A 230 14.41 16.70 -22.29
CA ILE A 230 15.02 17.70 -21.42
C ILE A 230 16.30 18.23 -22.08
N ILE A 231 16.39 19.54 -22.17
CA ILE A 231 17.54 20.25 -22.74
C ILE A 231 18.24 21.04 -21.66
N VAL A 232 19.58 20.91 -21.61
CA VAL A 232 20.47 21.70 -20.76
C VAL A 232 21.59 22.29 -21.60
N GLN A 233 22.09 23.45 -21.19
CA GLN A 233 23.21 24.11 -21.86
C GLN A 233 24.14 24.78 -20.84
N CYS A 234 25.42 24.76 -21.13
CA CYS A 234 26.46 25.43 -20.32
C CYS A 234 27.48 26.08 -21.22
N GLN A 235 27.79 27.34 -20.91
CA GLN A 235 28.78 28.14 -21.64
C GLN A 235 29.70 28.98 -20.73
N ASN A 236 29.63 28.71 -19.40
CA ASN A 236 30.30 29.56 -18.43
C ASN A 236 31.81 29.35 -18.34
N GLU A 237 32.30 28.18 -18.73
CA GLU A 237 33.70 27.83 -18.66
C GLU A 237 34.41 28.00 -20.04
N ARG A 238 35.71 28.25 -20.00
CA ARG A 238 36.54 28.33 -21.21
C ARG A 238 36.78 26.95 -21.84
N SER A 239 36.72 25.91 -21.06
CA SER A 239 36.93 24.52 -21.45
C SER A 239 35.63 23.83 -21.83
N GLN A 240 35.56 23.25 -23.05
CA GLN A 240 34.45 22.45 -23.49
C GLN A 240 34.21 21.22 -22.60
N ILE A 241 35.29 20.62 -22.07
CA ILE A 241 35.19 19.45 -21.18
C ILE A 241 34.48 19.83 -19.87
N GLN A 242 34.86 20.96 -19.27
CA GLN A 242 34.23 21.46 -18.03
C GLN A 242 32.76 21.82 -18.26
N ASN A 243 32.42 22.46 -19.41
CA ASN A 243 31.05 22.74 -19.77
C ASN A 243 30.23 21.44 -19.96
N ARG A 244 30.87 20.39 -20.51
CA ARG A 244 30.21 19.06 -20.66
C ARG A 244 29.92 18.42 -19.31
N GLU A 245 30.86 18.44 -18.39
CA GLU A 245 30.65 17.90 -17.04
C GLU A 245 29.58 18.65 -16.28
N ARG A 246 29.56 19.99 -16.36
CA ARG A 246 28.49 20.80 -15.77
C ARG A 246 27.13 20.55 -16.40
N CYS A 247 27.05 20.38 -17.73
CA CYS A 247 25.82 19.98 -18.41
C CYS A 247 25.31 18.64 -17.88
N LEU A 248 26.17 17.64 -17.70
CA LEU A 248 25.79 16.34 -17.13
C LEU A 248 25.25 16.48 -15.69
N GLN A 249 25.88 17.30 -14.86
CA GLN A 249 25.39 17.57 -13.51
C GLN A 249 24.01 18.26 -13.53
N LEU A 250 23.83 19.28 -14.39
CA LEU A 250 22.55 19.97 -14.57
C LEU A 250 21.47 19.04 -15.12
N LEU A 251 21.84 18.16 -16.04
CA LEU A 251 20.92 17.18 -16.61
C LEU A 251 20.45 16.18 -15.55
N ARG A 252 21.37 15.66 -14.72
CA ARG A 252 21.02 14.79 -13.59
C ARG A 252 20.03 15.45 -12.63
N ALA A 253 20.28 16.71 -12.26
CA ALA A 253 19.40 17.45 -11.37
C ALA A 253 17.98 17.62 -11.99
N LYS A 254 17.91 17.96 -13.28
CA LYS A 254 16.61 18.12 -13.98
C LYS A 254 15.86 16.79 -14.18
N LEU A 255 16.58 15.72 -14.45
CA LEU A 255 15.99 14.38 -14.54
C LEU A 255 15.47 13.92 -13.18
N TYR A 256 16.20 14.22 -12.10
CA TYR A 256 15.74 13.95 -10.73
C TYR A 256 14.43 14.69 -10.42
N GLU A 257 14.35 16.00 -10.72
CA GLU A 257 13.12 16.77 -10.54
C GLU A 257 11.97 16.22 -11.40
N TYR A 258 12.24 15.81 -12.64
CA TYR A 258 11.25 15.24 -13.54
C TYR A 258 10.69 13.91 -13.02
N GLU A 259 11.56 12.97 -12.62
CA GLU A 259 11.13 11.67 -12.08
C GLU A 259 10.42 11.84 -10.74
N ARG A 260 10.89 12.76 -9.88
CA ARG A 260 10.20 13.10 -8.64
C ARG A 260 8.79 13.66 -8.89
N ALA A 261 8.64 14.58 -9.84
CA ALA A 261 7.33 15.13 -10.18
C ALA A 261 6.41 14.04 -10.78
N LYS A 262 6.94 13.11 -11.54
CA LYS A 262 6.19 11.97 -12.08
C LYS A 262 5.74 11.01 -10.98
N GLN A 263 6.61 10.71 -10.00
CA GLN A 263 6.25 9.92 -8.83
C GLN A 263 5.19 10.61 -7.97
N GLU A 264 5.32 11.93 -7.78
CA GLU A 264 4.34 12.72 -7.03
C GLU A 264 2.97 12.77 -7.74
N ALA A 265 2.96 12.90 -9.08
CA ALA A 265 1.74 12.80 -9.87
C ALA A 265 1.11 11.40 -9.77
N LEU A 266 1.90 10.34 -9.78
CA LEU A 266 1.44 8.97 -9.59
C LEU A 266 0.86 8.77 -8.18
N LYS A 267 1.55 9.26 -7.14
CA LYS A 267 1.05 9.22 -5.75
C LYS A 267 -0.31 9.94 -5.64
N ASN A 268 -0.47 11.09 -6.27
CA ASN A 268 -1.72 11.85 -6.28
C ASN A 268 -2.83 11.12 -7.05
N ASP A 269 -2.51 10.44 -8.17
CA ASP A 269 -3.47 9.66 -8.94
C ASP A 269 -3.97 8.45 -8.13
N ILE A 270 -3.08 7.75 -7.42
CA ILE A 270 -3.41 6.65 -6.50
C ILE A 270 -4.19 7.15 -5.28
N ALA A 271 -3.83 8.34 -4.75
CA ALA A 271 -4.56 8.94 -3.64
C ALA A 271 -6.00 9.29 -4.02
N GLY A 272 -6.27 9.63 -5.29
CA GLY A 272 -7.59 10.04 -5.78
C GLY A 272 -8.05 11.36 -5.17
N ASP A 273 -9.26 11.78 -5.53
CA ASP A 273 -9.85 13.00 -4.99
C ASP A 273 -10.15 12.85 -3.48
N TYR A 274 -9.67 13.81 -2.71
CA TYR A 274 -9.96 13.92 -1.28
C TYR A 274 -11.46 14.20 -1.10
N GLN A 275 -12.22 13.21 -0.60
CA GLN A 275 -13.62 13.44 -0.24
C GLN A 275 -13.69 14.11 1.14
N ASP A 276 -14.55 15.12 1.25
CA ASP A 276 -14.82 15.78 2.54
C ASP A 276 -15.25 14.73 3.59
N ILE A 277 -14.65 14.80 4.80
CA ILE A 277 -14.92 13.89 5.92
C ILE A 277 -16.27 14.27 6.57
N GLU A 278 -17.37 14.14 5.80
CA GLU A 278 -18.71 14.58 6.17
C GLU A 278 -19.79 13.54 5.87
N TRP A 279 -21.04 13.89 6.17
CA TRP A 279 -22.22 13.11 5.85
C TRP A 279 -22.35 12.86 4.33
N GLY A 280 -22.52 11.59 3.97
CA GLY A 280 -22.70 11.16 2.58
C GLY A 280 -21.49 10.43 1.99
N SER A 281 -20.28 10.62 2.52
CA SER A 281 -19.05 10.02 2.02
C SER A 281 -18.63 8.74 2.76
N GLN A 282 -19.45 8.27 3.73
CA GLN A 282 -19.08 7.12 4.55
C GLN A 282 -19.13 5.80 3.77
N ILE A 283 -18.03 5.03 3.84
CA ILE A 283 -17.97 3.66 3.31
C ILE A 283 -18.60 2.64 4.27
N ARG A 284 -18.43 2.86 5.60
CA ARG A 284 -18.91 1.93 6.62
C ARG A 284 -19.45 2.65 7.85
N SER A 285 -20.54 2.13 8.41
CA SER A 285 -21.14 2.63 9.64
C SER A 285 -21.04 1.59 10.75
N TYR A 286 -20.64 2.05 11.93
CA TYR A 286 -20.50 1.27 13.15
C TYR A 286 -21.49 1.81 14.19
N VAL A 287 -22.54 1.02 14.50
CA VAL A 287 -23.59 1.39 15.44
C VAL A 287 -23.46 0.52 16.68
N PHE A 288 -23.24 1.17 17.84
CA PHE A 288 -23.12 0.51 19.13
C PHE A 288 -24.44 0.53 19.90
N GLN A 289 -25.25 1.59 19.72
CA GLN A 289 -26.55 1.77 20.37
C GLN A 289 -27.54 2.47 19.42
N PRO A 290 -28.86 2.18 19.46
CA PRO A 290 -29.57 1.28 20.37
C PRO A 290 -29.47 -0.20 20.00
N TYR A 291 -28.97 -0.51 18.82
CA TYR A 291 -28.69 -1.86 18.33
C TYR A 291 -27.24 -1.95 17.90
N LYS A 292 -26.70 -3.15 17.84
CA LYS A 292 -25.33 -3.39 17.41
C LYS A 292 -25.30 -3.77 15.94
N MET A 293 -24.54 -3.03 15.11
CA MET A 293 -24.44 -3.30 13.68
C MET A 293 -23.18 -2.63 13.10
N VAL A 294 -22.46 -3.35 12.27
CA VAL A 294 -21.48 -2.78 11.33
C VAL A 294 -21.98 -3.06 9.93
N LYS A 295 -22.08 -2.02 9.09
CA LYS A 295 -22.57 -2.13 7.71
C LYS A 295 -21.67 -1.38 6.74
N ASP A 296 -21.21 -2.07 5.72
CA ASP A 296 -20.53 -1.46 4.56
C ASP A 296 -21.57 -1.05 3.52
N HIS A 297 -21.57 0.23 3.17
CA HIS A 297 -22.57 0.80 2.25
C HIS A 297 -22.26 0.51 0.78
N ARG A 298 -21.03 0.12 0.46
CA ARG A 298 -20.58 -0.18 -0.93
C ARG A 298 -21.01 -1.58 -1.37
N THR A 299 -20.95 -2.52 -0.43
CA THR A 299 -21.19 -3.96 -0.71
C THR A 299 -22.50 -4.46 -0.14
N GLY A 300 -23.05 -3.74 0.86
CA GLY A 300 -24.21 -4.17 1.63
C GLY A 300 -23.89 -5.22 2.70
N ALA A 301 -22.64 -5.65 2.85
CA ALA A 301 -22.23 -6.57 3.90
C ALA A 301 -22.49 -5.97 5.29
N GLU A 302 -23.08 -6.75 6.19
CA GLU A 302 -23.42 -6.30 7.54
C GLU A 302 -23.28 -7.41 8.57
N THR A 303 -22.94 -7.04 9.81
CA THR A 303 -22.86 -7.96 10.96
C THR A 303 -23.32 -7.28 12.24
N GLY A 304 -23.96 -8.05 13.13
CA GLY A 304 -24.31 -7.61 14.49
C GLY A 304 -23.14 -7.75 15.49
N ASN A 305 -22.07 -8.46 15.14
CA ASN A 305 -20.94 -8.69 16.04
C ASN A 305 -19.90 -7.57 15.94
N VAL A 306 -20.28 -6.40 16.48
CA VAL A 306 -19.42 -5.20 16.45
C VAL A 306 -18.08 -5.44 17.16
N GLN A 307 -18.08 -6.24 18.24
CA GLN A 307 -16.86 -6.48 19.01
C GLN A 307 -15.80 -7.25 18.19
N THR A 308 -16.19 -8.29 17.47
CA THR A 308 -15.29 -9.04 16.58
C THR A 308 -14.67 -8.12 15.53
N VAL A 309 -15.47 -7.22 14.93
CA VAL A 309 -14.95 -6.24 13.96
C VAL A 309 -13.93 -5.30 14.60
N MET A 310 -14.25 -4.75 15.80
CA MET A 310 -13.34 -3.85 16.53
C MET A 310 -12.07 -4.57 17.04
N ASP A 311 -12.11 -5.89 17.12
CA ASP A 311 -10.94 -6.72 17.44
C ASP A 311 -10.21 -7.23 16.17
N GLY A 312 -10.43 -6.57 15.02
CA GLY A 312 -9.72 -6.81 13.78
C GLY A 312 -10.36 -7.84 12.84
N GLY A 313 -11.61 -8.25 13.05
CA GLY A 313 -12.36 -9.15 12.16
C GLY A 313 -12.93 -8.42 10.95
N LEU A 314 -12.07 -7.99 10.02
CA LEU A 314 -12.44 -7.22 8.82
C LEU A 314 -12.65 -8.10 7.58
N ASP A 315 -12.29 -9.37 7.65
CA ASP A 315 -12.16 -10.28 6.51
C ASP A 315 -13.44 -10.28 5.64
N MET A 316 -14.62 -10.41 6.24
CA MET A 316 -15.89 -10.42 5.51
C MET A 316 -16.16 -9.14 4.70
N PHE A 317 -15.72 -7.96 5.18
CA PHE A 317 -15.92 -6.69 4.48
C PHE A 317 -14.90 -6.52 3.34
N ILE A 318 -13.65 -6.91 3.59
CA ILE A 318 -12.56 -6.91 2.60
C ILE A 318 -12.94 -7.84 1.45
N GLU A 319 -13.33 -9.08 1.75
CA GLU A 319 -13.78 -10.06 0.78
C GLU A 319 -14.98 -9.56 -0.05
N ALA A 320 -16.02 -9.08 0.61
CA ALA A 320 -17.20 -8.55 -0.07
C ALA A 320 -16.84 -7.39 -1.01
N TYR A 321 -15.90 -6.53 -0.61
CA TYR A 321 -15.43 -5.44 -1.45
C TYR A 321 -14.63 -5.96 -2.65
N LEU A 322 -13.65 -6.83 -2.46
CA LEU A 322 -12.81 -7.38 -3.53
C LEU A 322 -13.67 -8.13 -4.58
N ARG A 323 -14.60 -8.97 -4.13
CA ARG A 323 -15.57 -9.66 -5.02
C ARG A 323 -16.48 -8.69 -5.77
N SER A 324 -16.85 -7.54 -5.17
CA SER A 324 -17.66 -6.53 -5.84
C SER A 324 -16.95 -5.81 -6.97
N GLN A 325 -15.62 -5.68 -6.89
CA GLN A 325 -14.82 -5.05 -7.94
C GLN A 325 -14.70 -5.94 -9.18
N GLN A 326 -14.62 -7.25 -9.03
CA GLN A 326 -14.58 -8.18 -10.17
C GLN A 326 -15.87 -8.16 -11.01
N LYS A 327 -17.02 -7.92 -10.38
CA LYS A 327 -18.31 -7.86 -11.11
C LYS A 327 -18.46 -6.60 -11.97
N LYS A 328 -17.54 -5.65 -11.89
CA LYS A 328 -17.55 -4.40 -12.66
C LYS A 328 -16.63 -4.42 -13.90
N ILE A 329 -15.79 -5.46 -14.02
CA ILE A 329 -14.97 -5.75 -15.20
C ILE A 329 -15.76 -6.72 -16.11
#